data_e5d438484030ea26dbdec5c4f4673493
#
_entry.id   e5d438484030ea26dbdec5c4f4673493
#
_cell.length_a   1.000
_cell.length_b   1.000
_cell.length_c   1.000
_cell.angle_alpha   90.00
_cell.angle_beta   90.00
_cell.angle_gamma   90.00
#
_symmetry.space_group_name_H-M   'P 1'
#
loop_
_entity.id
_entity.type
_entity.pdbx_description
1 polymer ?
#
loop_
_entity_poly.entity_id
_entity_poly.type
_entity_poly.pdbx_seq_one_letter_code
_entity_poly.pdbx_strand_id
1 'polypeptide(L)'
;MKKMRLLFLLALFAVTIAVGAKGSTSRAASTYKIKVNKQCCVVTVYKYNTDKKKYEAKKAFICSPGYATPLGTFSLGEKMRWHTLDGPTYGQYCTRITGSILFHSVWYYEGKKDTQSYVQYNKLGTKASHGCVRLTCGDAKWIYDNVPGGTPVTIYESKTPGPLGKPKAIKVKGYQGWDPTDPDPKNPYLKKNPKIKGAKSKEVKFGSTFNVKSGVTATNTTGFDVTKKIKTKIYYRATTLTDYKKVSKLDTKKAGVYKVVYKVTDEIGHKAKKTVKYTIKPSKLIKSIKLNYTEKKLYVGGKAELKTFVLAAKTIKPTDASIKDLEFTTGGKTIATVDKDGTVHAKKAGEVYITVRALDGSGVMERCHVIVEQLVKTIDVTAQSGQMNVGETMQLSVKVGPENAKNKAVKYSSSDETIATIDANGNITAIAPGTVTFKVKAKDKGKKSTKITVIVIDPTAAQPVSGGAVSTAAVNI
;
A
#
# COMPACT_ATOMS: atom_id res chain seq x y z
N MET A 1 -41.09 -25.60 4.71
CA MET A 1 -41.98 -26.36 5.65
C MET A 1 -42.04 -25.57 6.95
N LYS A 2 -43.22 -24.96 7.21
CA LYS A 2 -44.04 -25.02 8.44
C LYS A 2 -43.32 -24.61 9.73
N LYS A 3 -43.75 -23.64 10.52
CA LYS A 3 -45.13 -23.31 10.95
C LYS A 3 -45.23 -21.91 11.53
N MET A 4 -46.22 -21.22 11.11
CA MET A 4 -46.96 -20.08 11.62
C MET A 4 -47.68 -20.49 12.92
N ARG A 5 -47.66 -19.64 13.97
CA ARG A 5 -48.73 -19.62 14.98
C ARG A 5 -49.05 -18.21 15.44
N LEU A 6 -50.21 -17.82 15.13
CA LEU A 6 -51.12 -16.75 15.47
C LEU A 6 -51.80 -17.08 16.82
N LEU A 7 -52.01 -16.09 17.72
CA LEU A 7 -53.08 -16.02 18.73
C LEU A 7 -53.15 -14.60 19.29
N PHE A 8 -54.11 -13.82 18.92
CA PHE A 8 -55.45 -13.44 19.43
C PHE A 8 -55.46 -12.74 20.83
N LEU A 9 -55.95 -11.51 20.73
CA LEU A 9 -56.72 -10.60 21.58
C LEU A 9 -57.22 -11.10 22.93
N LEU A 10 -57.12 -10.16 23.91
CA LEU A 10 -58.25 -9.84 24.82
C LEU A 10 -58.13 -8.39 25.31
N ALA A 11 -59.13 -7.59 24.96
CA ALA A 11 -59.36 -6.23 25.46
C ALA A 11 -60.08 -6.31 26.84
N LEU A 12 -59.62 -5.53 27.79
CA LEU A 12 -60.41 -5.22 29.00
C LEU A 12 -60.43 -3.73 29.23
N PHE A 13 -61.62 -3.13 29.07
CA PHE A 13 -61.94 -1.78 29.46
C PHE A 13 -61.95 -1.64 30.96
N ALA A 14 -61.14 -0.73 31.52
CA ALA A 14 -61.32 -0.20 32.88
C ALA A 14 -61.29 1.32 32.80
N VAL A 15 -62.46 1.90 32.92
CA VAL A 15 -62.65 3.33 33.15
C VAL A 15 -62.29 3.61 34.60
N THR A 16 -61.23 4.41 34.81
CA THR A 16 -60.97 5.06 36.10
C THR A 16 -60.85 6.55 35.91
N ILE A 17 -61.71 7.27 36.56
CA ILE A 17 -61.72 8.72 36.73
C ILE A 17 -60.44 9.14 37.42
N ALA A 18 -59.56 9.86 36.76
CA ALA A 18 -58.37 10.45 37.40
C ALA A 18 -58.54 11.94 37.53
N VAL A 19 -58.61 12.32 38.78
CA VAL A 19 -58.54 13.70 39.29
C VAL A 19 -57.24 14.36 38.83
N GLY A 20 -57.33 15.59 38.38
CA GLY A 20 -56.24 16.37 37.77
C GLY A 20 -55.03 16.54 38.68
N ALA A 21 -53.96 15.90 38.28
CA ALA A 21 -52.62 16.30 38.67
C ALA A 21 -52.01 17.10 37.49
N LYS A 22 -51.72 18.37 37.71
CA LYS A 22 -50.89 19.16 36.78
C LYS A 22 -49.54 18.47 36.67
N GLY A 23 -49.41 17.54 35.71
CA GLY A 23 -48.12 16.95 35.34
C GLY A 23 -47.24 18.04 34.77
N SER A 24 -46.18 18.40 35.45
CA SER A 24 -45.04 19.09 34.85
C SER A 24 -44.47 18.18 33.77
N THR A 25 -44.79 18.47 32.52
CA THR A 25 -44.11 17.80 31.39
C THR A 25 -42.63 18.08 31.53
N SER A 26 -41.86 17.07 31.97
CA SER A 26 -40.42 17.12 31.91
C SER A 26 -40.04 17.28 30.42
N ARG A 27 -39.74 18.50 30.03
CA ARG A 27 -39.29 18.84 28.68
C ARG A 27 -38.05 18.00 28.41
N ALA A 28 -38.15 17.01 27.53
CA ALA A 28 -37.02 16.20 27.14
C ALA A 28 -35.79 17.09 26.85
N ALA A 29 -34.65 16.75 27.41
CA ALA A 29 -33.44 17.55 27.28
C ALA A 29 -33.15 17.75 25.76
N SER A 30 -32.99 19.00 25.34
CA SER A 30 -32.69 19.31 23.95
C SER A 30 -31.42 18.59 23.52
N THR A 31 -31.43 17.95 22.34
CA THR A 31 -30.26 17.26 21.78
C THR A 31 -29.03 18.17 21.71
N TYR A 32 -29.22 19.46 21.55
CA TYR A 32 -28.16 20.46 21.49
C TYR A 32 -28.35 21.56 22.52
N LYS A 33 -27.25 22.22 22.83
CA LYS A 33 -27.22 23.52 23.51
C LYS A 33 -26.12 24.37 22.88
N ILE A 34 -26.37 25.68 22.74
CA ILE A 34 -25.41 26.62 22.16
C ILE A 34 -24.96 27.62 23.22
N LYS A 35 -23.67 27.94 23.24
CA LYS A 35 -23.10 29.04 24.02
C LYS A 35 -22.41 30.03 23.09
N VAL A 36 -22.76 31.32 23.22
CA VAL A 36 -22.15 32.43 22.47
C VAL A 36 -21.31 33.25 23.44
N ASN A 37 -19.99 33.16 23.30
CA ASN A 37 -19.09 34.05 24.04
C ASN A 37 -18.94 35.35 23.24
N LYS A 38 -19.65 36.40 23.67
CA LYS A 38 -19.66 37.71 23.03
C LYS A 38 -18.31 38.40 23.07
N GLN A 39 -17.56 38.26 24.15
CA GLN A 39 -16.22 38.86 24.31
C GLN A 39 -15.19 38.25 23.39
N CYS A 40 -15.14 36.91 23.33
CA CYS A 40 -14.21 36.17 22.48
C CYS A 40 -14.66 36.02 21.03
N CYS A 41 -15.92 36.36 20.70
CA CYS A 41 -16.52 36.18 19.37
C CYS A 41 -16.52 34.70 18.92
N VAL A 42 -17.01 33.82 19.77
CA VAL A 42 -17.05 32.37 19.54
C VAL A 42 -18.42 31.79 19.89
N VAL A 43 -18.98 31.00 18.99
CA VAL A 43 -20.13 30.15 19.25
C VAL A 43 -19.64 28.72 19.50
N THR A 44 -20.02 28.12 20.63
CA THR A 44 -19.75 26.71 20.94
C THR A 44 -21.04 25.93 20.95
N VAL A 45 -21.10 24.87 20.12
CA VAL A 45 -22.23 23.95 20.07
C VAL A 45 -21.91 22.70 20.87
N TYR A 46 -22.79 22.38 21.78
CA TYR A 46 -22.73 21.17 22.60
C TYR A 46 -23.82 20.20 22.14
N LYS A 47 -23.52 18.93 22.10
CA LYS A 47 -24.47 17.83 21.86
C LYS A 47 -24.59 16.98 23.13
N TYR A 48 -25.80 16.58 23.47
CA TYR A 48 -26.04 15.68 24.59
C TYR A 48 -25.48 14.28 24.25
N ASN A 49 -24.66 13.76 25.14
CA ASN A 49 -24.15 12.40 25.08
C ASN A 49 -24.99 11.55 26.01
N THR A 50 -25.76 10.62 25.45
CA THR A 50 -26.69 9.74 26.19
C THR A 50 -25.95 8.80 27.14
N ASP A 51 -24.83 8.27 26.73
CA ASP A 51 -24.05 7.30 27.51
C ASP A 51 -23.43 7.96 28.74
N LYS A 52 -22.90 9.16 28.56
CA LYS A 52 -22.27 9.95 29.65
C LYS A 52 -23.26 10.86 30.38
N LYS A 53 -24.53 10.92 29.99
CA LYS A 53 -25.58 11.76 30.51
C LYS A 53 -25.17 13.24 30.69
N LYS A 54 -24.37 13.77 29.73
CA LYS A 54 -23.86 15.15 29.76
C LYS A 54 -23.74 15.77 28.39
N TYR A 55 -23.71 17.12 28.34
CA TYR A 55 -23.38 17.84 27.11
C TYR A 55 -21.87 17.89 26.86
N GLU A 56 -21.44 17.50 25.68
CA GLU A 56 -20.07 17.59 25.20
C GLU A 56 -19.95 18.63 24.08
N ALA A 57 -18.90 19.46 24.14
CA ALA A 57 -18.61 20.41 23.07
C ALA A 57 -18.24 19.67 21.78
N LYS A 58 -18.94 19.96 20.69
CA LYS A 58 -18.74 19.28 19.40
C LYS A 58 -18.23 20.21 18.29
N LYS A 59 -18.60 21.47 18.32
CA LYS A 59 -18.17 22.47 17.32
C LYS A 59 -17.91 23.80 17.97
N ALA A 60 -16.96 24.55 17.41
CA ALA A 60 -16.77 25.97 17.69
C ALA A 60 -16.78 26.72 16.36
N PHE A 61 -17.50 27.83 16.32
CA PHE A 61 -17.60 28.71 15.14
C PHE A 61 -17.07 30.10 15.50
N ILE A 62 -16.33 30.69 14.57
CA ILE A 62 -15.98 32.10 14.66
C ILE A 62 -17.24 32.93 14.39
N CYS A 63 -17.49 33.95 15.18
CA CYS A 63 -18.67 34.83 14.97
C CYS A 63 -18.32 36.28 15.13
N SER A 64 -19.28 37.15 14.71
CA SER A 64 -19.26 38.57 14.99
C SER A 64 -20.57 38.98 15.63
N PRO A 65 -20.65 38.99 16.98
CA PRO A 65 -21.77 39.58 17.70
C PRO A 65 -21.70 41.09 17.63
N GLY A 66 -22.76 41.75 18.07
CA GLY A 66 -22.89 43.20 18.16
C GLY A 66 -22.77 43.74 19.57
N TYR A 67 -22.72 45.06 19.68
CA TYR A 67 -22.77 45.71 21.00
C TYR A 67 -24.12 45.51 21.67
N ALA A 68 -25.23 45.54 20.88
CA ALA A 68 -26.57 45.28 21.37
C ALA A 68 -26.94 43.78 21.46
N THR A 69 -26.01 42.83 21.20
CA THR A 69 -26.29 41.41 21.43
C THR A 69 -26.55 41.18 22.92
N PRO A 70 -27.76 40.73 23.34
CA PRO A 70 -28.14 40.64 24.75
C PRO A 70 -27.43 39.47 25.41
N LEU A 71 -27.12 39.63 26.70
CA LEU A 71 -26.70 38.54 27.58
C LEU A 71 -27.90 37.76 28.10
N GLY A 72 -27.78 36.50 28.36
CA GLY A 72 -28.84 35.65 28.89
C GLY A 72 -29.00 34.32 28.20
N THR A 73 -30.05 33.60 28.53
CA THR A 73 -30.38 32.30 27.88
C THR A 73 -31.74 32.45 27.18
N PHE A 74 -31.73 32.10 25.92
CA PHE A 74 -32.83 32.19 24.98
C PHE A 74 -33.13 30.83 24.36
N SER A 75 -34.25 30.68 23.67
CA SER A 75 -34.62 29.49 22.89
C SER A 75 -34.62 29.82 21.40
N LEU A 76 -33.95 28.99 20.59
CA LEU A 76 -33.97 29.16 19.14
C LEU A 76 -35.41 29.13 18.62
N GLY A 77 -35.73 30.10 17.79
CA GLY A 77 -37.02 30.25 17.12
C GLY A 77 -37.03 29.81 15.65
N GLU A 78 -37.73 30.57 14.85
CA GLU A 78 -37.91 30.28 13.42
C GLU A 78 -36.63 30.31 12.62
N LYS A 79 -36.68 29.66 11.49
CA LYS A 79 -35.60 29.56 10.52
C LYS A 79 -36.01 30.10 9.17
N MET A 80 -35.22 31.03 8.63
CA MET A 80 -35.47 31.67 7.36
C MET A 80 -34.27 31.43 6.42
N ARG A 81 -34.54 30.94 5.22
CA ARG A 81 -33.48 30.70 4.26
C ARG A 81 -32.75 31.98 3.85
N TRP A 82 -33.49 33.05 3.63
CA TRP A 82 -33.08 34.43 3.45
C TRP A 82 -33.91 35.33 4.33
N HIS A 83 -33.32 36.37 4.84
CA HIS A 83 -34.01 37.38 5.62
C HIS A 83 -33.42 38.75 5.34
N THR A 84 -34.26 39.76 5.18
CA THR A 84 -33.86 41.17 5.11
C THR A 84 -33.40 41.61 6.49
N LEU A 85 -32.21 42.22 6.54
CA LEU A 85 -31.61 42.76 7.76
C LEU A 85 -31.73 44.28 7.79
N ASP A 86 -31.18 44.89 8.84
CA ASP A 86 -31.15 46.37 8.93
C ASP A 86 -30.48 46.99 7.69
N GLY A 87 -31.16 47.96 7.09
CA GLY A 87 -30.80 48.53 5.79
C GLY A 87 -31.16 47.57 4.63
N PRO A 88 -30.83 47.89 3.38
CA PRO A 88 -31.14 47.05 2.23
C PRO A 88 -30.11 45.92 2.10
N THR A 89 -30.00 45.07 3.15
CA THR A 89 -29.04 43.95 3.18
C THR A 89 -29.73 42.65 3.55
N TYR A 90 -29.12 41.52 3.22
CA TYR A 90 -29.70 40.17 3.34
C TYR A 90 -28.79 39.20 4.06
N GLY A 91 -29.36 38.35 4.92
CA GLY A 91 -28.69 37.22 5.53
C GLY A 91 -29.17 35.90 4.99
N GLN A 92 -28.27 34.91 4.91
CA GLN A 92 -28.61 33.52 4.60
C GLN A 92 -28.64 32.67 5.88
N TYR A 93 -29.47 31.61 5.84
CA TYR A 93 -29.58 30.62 6.91
C TYR A 93 -29.78 31.26 8.27
N CYS A 94 -30.75 32.20 8.31
CA CYS A 94 -31.10 32.92 9.52
C CYS A 94 -31.85 32.01 10.50
N THR A 95 -31.43 32.03 11.77
CA THR A 95 -32.12 31.32 12.88
C THR A 95 -32.32 32.31 14.02
N ARG A 96 -33.54 32.52 14.46
CA ARG A 96 -33.88 33.49 15.48
C ARG A 96 -33.38 33.06 16.86
N ILE A 97 -32.70 33.96 17.56
CA ILE A 97 -32.28 33.78 18.94
C ILE A 97 -33.32 34.37 19.87
N THR A 98 -33.61 35.64 19.69
CA THR A 98 -34.64 36.40 20.45
C THR A 98 -34.97 37.72 19.75
N GLY A 99 -36.19 38.19 19.79
CA GLY A 99 -36.61 39.43 19.13
C GLY A 99 -36.10 39.54 17.69
N SER A 100 -35.37 40.60 17.35
CA SER A 100 -34.69 40.78 16.06
C SER A 100 -33.29 40.15 15.97
N ILE A 101 -32.80 39.53 17.02
CA ILE A 101 -31.44 38.97 17.09
C ILE A 101 -31.40 37.57 16.47
N LEU A 102 -30.56 37.39 15.45
CA LEU A 102 -30.43 36.16 14.66
C LEU A 102 -29.03 35.63 14.68
N PHE A 103 -28.87 34.29 14.52
CA PHE A 103 -27.72 33.71 13.83
C PHE A 103 -27.97 33.86 12.34
N HIS A 104 -27.00 34.36 11.57
CA HIS A 104 -27.05 34.41 10.11
C HIS A 104 -25.64 34.50 9.52
N SER A 105 -25.51 34.25 8.19
CA SER A 105 -24.27 34.51 7.46
C SER A 105 -23.88 35.99 7.54
N VAL A 106 -22.61 36.31 7.23
CA VAL A 106 -22.28 37.69 6.90
C VAL A 106 -23.23 38.19 5.79
N TRP A 107 -23.64 39.44 5.85
CA TRP A 107 -24.67 39.96 4.99
C TRP A 107 -24.26 40.18 3.52
N TYR A 108 -25.26 40.19 2.65
CA TYR A 108 -25.20 40.37 1.20
C TYR A 108 -25.88 41.68 0.81
N TYR A 109 -25.42 42.30 -0.28
CA TYR A 109 -26.05 43.52 -0.83
C TYR A 109 -27.41 43.22 -1.47
N GLU A 110 -27.59 42.01 -2.00
CA GLU A 110 -28.84 41.52 -2.59
C GLU A 110 -29.15 40.12 -2.03
N GLY A 111 -30.36 39.63 -2.21
CA GLY A 111 -30.76 38.26 -1.90
C GLY A 111 -30.10 37.20 -2.82
N LYS A 112 -28.87 37.44 -3.24
CA LYS A 112 -28.07 36.59 -4.13
C LYS A 112 -26.77 36.18 -3.47
N LYS A 113 -26.32 34.93 -3.75
CA LYS A 113 -25.16 34.32 -3.09
C LYS A 113 -23.79 34.90 -3.47
N ASP A 114 -23.72 35.60 -4.59
CA ASP A 114 -22.53 36.22 -5.17
C ASP A 114 -22.40 37.71 -4.87
N THR A 115 -23.18 38.22 -3.92
CA THR A 115 -23.23 39.65 -3.54
C THR A 115 -22.78 39.89 -2.08
N GLN A 116 -22.06 38.93 -1.46
CA GLN A 116 -21.63 39.08 -0.07
C GLN A 116 -20.62 40.20 0.10
N SER A 117 -20.75 40.98 1.19
CA SER A 117 -19.78 41.97 1.59
C SER A 117 -18.48 41.36 2.09
N TYR A 118 -17.43 41.38 1.28
CA TYR A 118 -16.10 40.87 1.69
C TYR A 118 -15.47 41.71 2.82
N VAL A 119 -15.76 43.01 2.89
CA VAL A 119 -15.30 43.91 3.97
C VAL A 119 -15.88 43.43 5.29
N GLN A 120 -17.17 43.13 5.35
CA GLN A 120 -17.81 42.62 6.56
C GLN A 120 -17.41 41.17 6.86
N TYR A 121 -17.24 40.35 5.82
CA TYR A 121 -16.72 38.99 5.99
C TYR A 121 -15.34 39.00 6.69
N ASN A 122 -14.49 39.90 6.29
CA ASN A 122 -13.16 40.07 6.89
C ASN A 122 -13.18 40.60 8.34
N LYS A 123 -14.34 41.08 8.84
CA LYS A 123 -14.55 41.46 10.25
C LYS A 123 -14.93 40.25 11.15
N LEU A 124 -15.19 39.06 10.58
CA LEU A 124 -15.46 37.86 11.42
C LEU A 124 -14.39 37.65 12.48
N GLY A 125 -14.82 37.39 13.71
CA GLY A 125 -13.99 37.27 14.89
C GLY A 125 -13.81 38.55 15.68
N THR A 126 -14.49 39.63 15.31
CA THR A 126 -14.58 40.89 16.08
C THR A 126 -16.03 41.26 16.33
N LYS A 127 -16.33 42.15 17.29
CA LYS A 127 -17.66 42.74 17.50
C LYS A 127 -17.94 43.70 16.32
N ALA A 128 -18.81 43.32 15.38
CA ALA A 128 -18.99 44.03 14.11
C ALA A 128 -20.45 44.08 13.61
N SER A 129 -21.42 43.57 14.37
CA SER A 129 -22.83 43.74 14.07
C SER A 129 -23.49 44.79 14.99
N HIS A 130 -24.73 45.16 14.73
CA HIS A 130 -25.54 45.91 15.69
C HIS A 130 -25.96 44.98 16.85
N GLY A 131 -26.64 43.87 16.56
CA GLY A 131 -27.13 42.94 17.57
C GLY A 131 -27.03 41.46 17.19
N CYS A 132 -27.22 41.12 15.92
CA CYS A 132 -27.17 39.76 15.42
C CYS A 132 -25.80 39.09 15.62
N VAL A 133 -25.75 37.77 15.58
CA VAL A 133 -24.53 36.96 15.64
C VAL A 133 -24.20 36.49 14.22
N ARG A 134 -23.31 37.23 13.55
CA ARG A 134 -22.84 36.87 12.19
C ARG A 134 -21.89 35.69 12.21
N LEU A 135 -22.06 34.81 11.25
CA LEU A 135 -21.28 33.58 11.07
C LEU A 135 -20.76 33.50 9.63
N THR A 136 -19.90 32.51 9.33
CA THR A 136 -19.69 32.11 7.93
C THR A 136 -20.97 31.48 7.39
N CYS A 137 -21.18 31.49 6.07
CA CYS A 137 -22.34 30.85 5.45
C CYS A 137 -22.46 29.37 5.83
N GLY A 138 -21.34 28.65 5.79
CA GLY A 138 -21.30 27.24 6.16
C GLY A 138 -21.67 26.97 7.62
N ASP A 139 -21.20 27.81 8.57
CA ASP A 139 -21.53 27.68 9.99
C ASP A 139 -22.99 28.05 10.28
N ALA A 140 -23.50 29.11 9.66
CA ALA A 140 -24.89 29.48 9.74
C ALA A 140 -25.81 28.38 9.19
N LYS A 141 -25.44 27.83 8.02
CA LYS A 141 -26.12 26.67 7.42
C LYS A 141 -26.12 25.48 8.34
N TRP A 142 -24.98 25.20 8.97
CA TRP A 142 -24.87 24.05 9.88
C TRP A 142 -25.86 24.18 11.07
N ILE A 143 -25.98 25.37 11.70
CA ILE A 143 -26.95 25.61 12.77
C ILE A 143 -28.37 25.46 12.20
N TYR A 144 -28.63 26.06 11.06
CA TYR A 144 -29.94 26.05 10.39
C TYR A 144 -30.41 24.60 10.13
N ASP A 145 -29.53 23.73 9.61
CA ASP A 145 -29.90 22.35 9.22
C ASP A 145 -29.97 21.40 10.43
N ASN A 146 -29.09 21.56 11.42
CA ASN A 146 -28.85 20.51 12.43
C ASN A 146 -29.41 20.83 13.82
N VAL A 147 -29.66 22.10 14.13
CA VAL A 147 -30.07 22.46 15.47
C VAL A 147 -31.58 22.74 15.46
N PRO A 148 -32.39 21.97 16.22
CA PRO A 148 -33.86 22.18 16.24
C PRO A 148 -34.27 23.48 16.92
N GLY A 149 -35.45 23.97 16.58
CA GLY A 149 -36.14 25.05 17.33
C GLY A 149 -36.31 24.67 18.80
N GLY A 150 -36.40 25.67 19.67
CA GLY A 150 -36.46 25.46 21.12
C GLY A 150 -35.11 25.09 21.78
N THR A 151 -34.02 24.93 21.01
CA THR A 151 -32.69 24.70 21.55
C THR A 151 -32.21 25.88 22.41
N PRO A 152 -31.73 25.66 23.65
CA PRO A 152 -31.22 26.72 24.50
C PRO A 152 -29.94 27.36 23.95
N VAL A 153 -29.91 28.69 23.89
CA VAL A 153 -28.76 29.50 23.50
C VAL A 153 -28.42 30.45 24.65
N THR A 154 -27.26 30.24 25.25
CA THR A 154 -26.73 31.12 26.30
C THR A 154 -25.70 32.08 25.71
N ILE A 155 -25.95 33.38 25.78
CA ILE A 155 -25.04 34.45 25.41
C ILE A 155 -24.40 35.00 26.66
N TYR A 156 -23.08 35.03 26.71
CA TYR A 156 -22.27 35.41 27.88
C TYR A 156 -20.98 36.13 27.47
N GLU A 157 -20.29 36.73 28.41
CA GLU A 157 -18.97 37.32 28.21
C GLU A 157 -17.93 36.56 29.08
N SER A 158 -16.79 36.26 28.49
CA SER A 158 -15.64 35.66 29.17
C SER A 158 -14.38 35.88 28.35
N LYS A 159 -13.25 36.08 29.05
CA LYS A 159 -11.91 36.13 28.42
C LYS A 159 -11.45 34.78 27.86
N THR A 160 -12.07 33.66 28.31
CA THR A 160 -11.76 32.31 27.85
C THR A 160 -12.74 31.89 26.76
N PRO A 161 -12.26 31.52 25.55
CA PRO A 161 -13.14 31.27 24.40
C PRO A 161 -14.04 30.03 24.51
N GLY A 162 -13.76 29.14 25.44
CA GLY A 162 -14.47 27.87 25.62
C GLY A 162 -13.58 26.65 25.33
N PRO A 163 -14.12 25.42 25.54
CA PRO A 163 -13.29 24.20 25.58
C PRO A 163 -12.65 23.81 24.24
N LEU A 164 -13.18 24.31 23.12
CA LEU A 164 -12.63 24.04 21.79
C LEU A 164 -11.77 25.20 21.26
N GLY A 165 -11.56 26.25 22.07
CA GLY A 165 -10.80 27.42 21.69
C GLY A 165 -11.54 28.31 20.69
N LYS A 166 -10.86 29.36 20.23
CA LYS A 166 -11.36 30.28 19.18
C LYS A 166 -10.88 29.84 17.82
N PRO A 167 -11.80 29.47 16.88
CA PRO A 167 -11.42 29.16 15.50
C PRO A 167 -10.75 30.34 14.83
N LYS A 168 -9.82 30.07 13.92
CA LYS A 168 -9.19 31.11 13.12
C LYS A 168 -10.18 31.62 12.07
N ALA A 169 -10.37 32.94 12.01
CA ALA A 169 -11.20 33.54 10.98
C ALA A 169 -10.61 33.33 9.59
N ILE A 170 -11.44 32.91 8.64
CA ILE A 170 -11.11 32.88 7.22
C ILE A 170 -11.15 34.31 6.73
N LYS A 171 -10.12 34.78 6.04
CA LYS A 171 -10.07 36.07 5.39
C LYS A 171 -10.06 35.90 3.88
N VAL A 172 -10.60 36.84 3.13
CA VAL A 172 -10.59 36.85 1.67
C VAL A 172 -9.84 38.08 1.15
N LYS A 173 -9.09 37.91 0.07
CA LYS A 173 -8.38 38.99 -0.60
C LYS A 173 -9.11 39.37 -1.88
N GLY A 174 -9.47 40.65 -1.96
CA GLY A 174 -10.24 41.18 -3.09
C GLY A 174 -11.72 40.80 -3.06
N TYR A 175 -12.51 41.44 -3.91
CA TYR A 175 -13.96 41.22 -4.05
C TYR A 175 -14.24 39.98 -4.91
N GLN A 176 -14.96 39.01 -4.37
CA GLN A 176 -15.42 37.82 -5.09
C GLN A 176 -16.95 37.65 -4.96
N GLY A 177 -17.60 38.39 -4.06
CA GLY A 177 -19.03 38.31 -3.79
C GLY A 177 -19.52 37.04 -3.10
N TRP A 178 -18.67 36.04 -2.90
CA TRP A 178 -19.05 34.76 -2.32
C TRP A 178 -18.44 34.53 -0.94
N ASP A 179 -19.22 33.90 -0.06
CA ASP A 179 -18.66 33.31 1.16
C ASP A 179 -17.84 32.08 0.79
N PRO A 180 -16.55 31.99 1.17
CA PRO A 180 -15.73 30.81 0.86
C PRO A 180 -16.28 29.47 1.37
N THR A 181 -17.18 29.52 2.36
CA THR A 181 -17.78 28.34 3.00
C THR A 181 -19.20 28.03 2.48
N ASP A 182 -19.74 28.84 1.56
CA ASP A 182 -21.06 28.56 0.95
C ASP A 182 -20.93 27.26 0.13
N PRO A 183 -21.75 26.23 0.42
CA PRO A 183 -21.68 24.94 -0.25
C PRO A 183 -22.27 24.92 -1.68
N ASP A 184 -22.73 26.05 -2.19
CA ASP A 184 -23.28 26.10 -3.55
C ASP A 184 -22.24 25.67 -4.59
N PRO A 185 -22.56 24.72 -5.49
CA PRO A 185 -21.63 24.26 -6.54
C PRO A 185 -21.11 25.37 -7.47
N LYS A 186 -21.82 26.50 -7.56
CA LYS A 186 -21.42 27.71 -8.34
C LYS A 186 -20.34 28.52 -7.60
N ASN A 187 -20.13 28.28 -6.31
CA ASN A 187 -19.15 29.00 -5.51
C ASN A 187 -17.75 28.82 -6.10
N PRO A 188 -17.07 29.89 -6.56
CA PRO A 188 -15.78 29.81 -7.19
C PRO A 188 -14.67 29.32 -6.23
N TYR A 189 -14.85 29.47 -4.92
CA TYR A 189 -13.89 28.98 -3.95
C TYR A 189 -13.87 27.45 -3.86
N LEU A 190 -14.99 26.75 -4.08
CA LEU A 190 -15.06 25.29 -4.06
C LEU A 190 -14.27 24.64 -5.22
N LYS A 191 -14.09 25.36 -6.32
CA LYS A 191 -13.38 24.91 -7.52
C LYS A 191 -11.87 25.22 -7.48
N LYS A 192 -11.39 25.92 -6.48
CA LYS A 192 -9.98 26.34 -6.35
C LYS A 192 -9.28 25.52 -5.28
N ASN A 193 -8.00 25.29 -5.49
CA ASN A 193 -7.11 24.68 -4.50
C ASN A 193 -5.96 25.63 -4.17
N PRO A 194 -5.34 25.52 -3.00
CA PRO A 194 -4.10 26.22 -2.71
C PRO A 194 -3.05 25.96 -3.81
N LYS A 195 -2.19 26.92 -4.06
CA LYS A 195 -1.13 26.82 -5.08
C LYS A 195 0.23 26.77 -4.40
N ILE A 196 1.05 25.76 -4.74
CA ILE A 196 2.44 25.64 -4.31
C ILE A 196 3.34 26.04 -5.48
N LYS A 197 4.14 27.11 -5.31
CA LYS A 197 5.08 27.64 -6.30
C LYS A 197 6.52 27.39 -5.85
N GLY A 198 7.50 27.56 -6.76
CA GLY A 198 8.94 27.49 -6.46
C GLY A 198 9.50 26.06 -6.33
N ALA A 199 8.69 25.05 -6.06
CA ALA A 199 9.15 23.66 -6.02
C ALA A 199 9.36 23.13 -7.45
N LYS A 200 10.63 22.88 -7.83
CA LYS A 200 11.03 22.32 -9.13
C LYS A 200 12.03 21.19 -8.92
N SER A 201 11.96 20.16 -9.75
CA SER A 201 12.98 19.11 -9.79
C SER A 201 14.28 19.67 -10.34
N LYS A 202 15.40 19.34 -9.73
CA LYS A 202 16.73 19.78 -10.17
C LYS A 202 17.85 18.90 -9.62
N GLU A 203 19.03 19.03 -10.21
CA GLU A 203 20.26 18.50 -9.64
C GLU A 203 20.73 19.38 -8.48
N VAL A 204 21.29 18.74 -7.48
CA VAL A 204 21.90 19.40 -6.31
C VAL A 204 23.34 18.94 -6.20
N LYS A 205 24.27 19.88 -6.09
CA LYS A 205 25.71 19.59 -6.01
C LYS A 205 26.01 18.75 -4.75
N PHE A 206 26.81 17.71 -4.90
CA PHE A 206 27.28 16.89 -3.80
C PHE A 206 27.98 17.76 -2.72
N GLY A 207 27.64 17.53 -1.45
CA GLY A 207 28.22 18.25 -0.31
C GLY A 207 27.80 19.73 -0.14
N SER A 208 26.95 20.28 -1.03
CA SER A 208 26.48 21.67 -0.92
C SER A 208 25.44 21.85 0.19
N THR A 209 25.30 23.07 0.67
CA THR A 209 24.18 23.43 1.55
C THR A 209 22.90 23.53 0.73
N PHE A 210 21.87 22.77 1.12
CA PHE A 210 20.58 22.75 0.41
C PHE A 210 19.40 22.61 1.37
N ASN A 211 18.42 23.50 1.22
CA ASN A 211 17.17 23.43 1.96
C ASN A 211 15.99 23.21 0.99
N VAL A 212 15.30 22.10 1.15
CA VAL A 212 14.14 21.74 0.29
C VAL A 212 13.01 22.78 0.33
N LYS A 213 12.90 23.59 1.39
CA LYS A 213 11.87 24.63 1.51
C LYS A 213 12.29 25.99 0.94
N SER A 214 13.56 26.19 0.62
CA SER A 214 14.04 27.46 0.09
C SER A 214 13.38 27.80 -1.24
N GLY A 215 12.81 29.00 -1.35
CA GLY A 215 12.10 29.50 -2.53
C GLY A 215 10.76 28.83 -2.82
N VAL A 216 10.27 27.95 -1.91
CA VAL A 216 8.96 27.34 -2.04
C VAL A 216 7.93 28.15 -1.27
N THR A 217 6.89 28.58 -1.97
CA THR A 217 5.78 29.38 -1.41
C THR A 217 4.44 28.70 -1.63
N ALA A 218 3.45 29.05 -0.82
CA ALA A 218 2.09 28.61 -1.02
C ALA A 218 1.08 29.74 -0.79
N THR A 219 0.08 29.79 -1.66
CA THR A 219 -1.05 30.71 -1.55
C THR A 219 -2.33 29.88 -1.34
N ASN A 220 -3.15 30.24 -0.35
CA ASN A 220 -4.42 29.59 -0.11
C ASN A 220 -5.48 29.92 -1.18
N THR A 221 -6.62 29.29 -1.10
CA THR A 221 -7.75 29.47 -2.02
C THR A 221 -8.28 30.92 -1.99
N THR A 222 -8.16 31.61 -0.86
CA THR A 222 -8.64 32.98 -0.66
C THR A 222 -7.59 34.07 -0.93
N GLY A 223 -6.41 33.70 -1.45
CA GLY A 223 -5.38 34.63 -1.95
C GLY A 223 -4.29 35.01 -0.96
N PHE A 224 -4.26 34.44 0.25
CA PHE A 224 -3.25 34.75 1.26
C PHE A 224 -2.08 33.79 1.24
N ASP A 225 -0.92 34.27 1.69
CA ASP A 225 0.27 33.45 1.90
C ASP A 225 0.07 32.46 3.05
N VAL A 226 0.26 31.20 2.74
CA VAL A 226 0.23 30.07 3.68
C VAL A 226 1.51 29.25 3.62
N THR A 227 2.60 29.84 3.19
CA THR A 227 3.92 29.20 3.05
C THR A 227 4.35 28.49 4.34
N LYS A 228 4.14 29.12 5.50
CA LYS A 228 4.45 28.52 6.82
C LYS A 228 3.67 27.23 7.12
N LYS A 229 2.54 26.98 6.44
CA LYS A 229 1.73 25.77 6.59
C LYS A 229 2.22 24.59 5.72
N ILE A 230 3.21 24.80 4.87
CA ILE A 230 3.74 23.73 4.01
C ILE A 230 4.37 22.64 4.88
N LYS A 231 3.80 21.44 4.81
CA LYS A 231 4.36 20.21 5.36
C LYS A 231 5.11 19.46 4.27
N THR A 232 6.31 18.95 4.58
CA THR A 232 7.14 18.18 3.65
C THR A 232 7.29 16.75 4.13
N LYS A 233 7.30 15.79 3.17
CA LYS A 233 7.77 14.43 3.39
C LYS A 233 8.87 14.15 2.39
N ILE A 234 9.99 13.61 2.85
CA ILE A 234 11.17 13.34 2.04
C ILE A 234 11.38 11.84 1.98
N TYR A 235 11.66 11.33 0.79
CA TYR A 235 11.97 9.94 0.52
C TYR A 235 13.25 9.87 -0.28
N TYR A 236 14.09 8.91 0.01
CA TYR A 236 15.36 8.67 -0.63
C TYR A 236 15.39 7.30 -1.28
N ARG A 237 16.05 7.21 -2.43
CA ARG A 237 16.53 5.96 -3.03
C ARG A 237 17.93 6.18 -3.61
N ALA A 238 18.78 5.16 -3.48
CA ALA A 238 20.14 5.24 -4.02
C ALA A 238 20.11 5.17 -5.56
N THR A 239 19.39 4.19 -6.10
CA THR A 239 19.32 3.90 -7.53
C THR A 239 17.88 3.63 -7.99
N THR A 240 17.69 3.34 -9.26
CA THR A 240 16.37 2.98 -9.83
C THR A 240 15.88 1.61 -9.34
N LEU A 241 16.79 0.74 -8.89
CA LEU A 241 16.46 -0.61 -8.39
C LEU A 241 16.04 -0.62 -6.92
N THR A 242 16.33 0.46 -6.18
CA THR A 242 15.96 0.57 -4.77
C THR A 242 14.64 1.30 -4.59
N ASP A 243 13.84 0.87 -3.62
CA ASP A 243 12.61 1.52 -3.26
C ASP A 243 12.87 2.83 -2.50
N TYR A 244 11.90 3.76 -2.60
CA TYR A 244 11.94 4.98 -1.83
C TYR A 244 11.71 4.72 -0.35
N LYS A 245 12.72 4.94 0.48
CA LYS A 245 12.61 4.93 1.95
C LYS A 245 12.39 6.35 2.48
N LYS A 246 11.49 6.49 3.47
CA LYS A 246 11.24 7.79 4.12
C LYS A 246 12.47 8.20 4.93
N VAL A 247 12.88 9.47 4.80
CA VAL A 247 14.00 10.07 5.55
C VAL A 247 13.57 11.38 6.19
N SER A 248 14.28 11.79 7.22
CA SER A 248 14.01 13.05 7.97
C SER A 248 14.44 14.29 7.20
N LYS A 249 15.56 14.21 6.48
CA LYS A 249 16.16 15.33 5.73
C LYS A 249 16.76 14.86 4.40
N LEU A 250 17.01 15.80 3.50
CA LEU A 250 17.86 15.60 2.34
C LEU A 250 19.31 15.77 2.78
N ASP A 251 20.13 14.74 2.50
CA ASP A 251 21.56 14.74 2.79
C ASP A 251 22.33 14.89 1.47
N THR A 252 22.97 16.02 1.28
CA THR A 252 23.73 16.33 0.06
C THR A 252 25.04 15.56 -0.07
N LYS A 253 25.50 14.94 1.01
CA LYS A 253 26.67 14.03 1.00
C LYS A 253 26.30 12.59 0.64
N LYS A 254 25.02 12.34 0.37
CA LYS A 254 24.52 11.02 -0.01
C LYS A 254 23.94 11.06 -1.41
N ALA A 255 24.68 10.49 -2.38
CA ALA A 255 24.26 10.42 -3.78
C ALA A 255 22.98 9.59 -3.95
N GLY A 256 22.15 9.94 -4.95
CA GLY A 256 20.88 9.29 -5.22
C GLY A 256 19.75 10.26 -5.52
N VAL A 257 18.51 9.80 -5.45
CA VAL A 257 17.32 10.60 -5.77
C VAL A 257 16.45 10.79 -4.53
N TYR A 258 16.21 12.05 -4.20
CA TYR A 258 15.30 12.46 -3.15
C TYR A 258 13.97 12.90 -3.74
N LYS A 259 12.90 12.18 -3.45
CA LYS A 259 11.52 12.56 -3.76
C LYS A 259 10.96 13.39 -2.61
N VAL A 260 10.66 14.66 -2.84
CA VAL A 260 10.10 15.58 -1.85
C VAL A 260 8.64 15.86 -2.19
N VAL A 261 7.76 15.62 -1.23
CA VAL A 261 6.32 15.83 -1.33
C VAL A 261 5.96 17.02 -0.43
N TYR A 262 5.53 18.10 -1.04
CA TYR A 262 4.99 19.28 -0.36
C TYR A 262 3.48 19.13 -0.29
N LYS A 263 2.91 19.46 0.88
CA LYS A 263 1.47 19.47 1.10
C LYS A 263 1.10 20.74 1.87
N VAL A 264 -0.01 21.33 1.50
CA VAL A 264 -0.63 22.42 2.23
C VAL A 264 -2.14 22.19 2.31
N THR A 265 -2.72 22.55 3.45
CA THR A 265 -4.17 22.57 3.65
C THR A 265 -4.51 23.96 4.13
N ASP A 266 -5.49 24.60 3.50
CA ASP A 266 -5.95 25.92 3.88
C ASP A 266 -7.06 25.90 4.95
N GLU A 267 -7.59 27.06 5.28
CA GLU A 267 -8.56 27.27 6.35
C GLU A 267 -9.96 26.68 6.03
N ILE A 268 -10.28 26.55 4.74
CA ILE A 268 -11.55 25.96 4.28
C ILE A 268 -11.40 24.46 3.99
N GLY A 269 -10.23 23.87 4.27
CA GLY A 269 -9.98 22.43 4.14
C GLY A 269 -9.49 21.98 2.77
N HIS A 270 -9.29 22.90 1.81
CA HIS A 270 -8.75 22.58 0.50
C HIS A 270 -7.28 22.22 0.58
N LYS A 271 -6.85 21.28 -0.28
CA LYS A 271 -5.53 20.69 -0.22
C LYS A 271 -4.77 20.85 -1.53
N ALA A 272 -3.49 21.13 -1.44
CA ALA A 272 -2.59 21.03 -2.58
C ALA A 272 -1.41 20.10 -2.24
N LYS A 273 -0.96 19.40 -3.27
CA LYS A 273 0.22 18.51 -3.21
C LYS A 273 1.09 18.77 -4.42
N LYS A 274 2.39 18.93 -4.18
CA LYS A 274 3.41 18.98 -5.25
C LYS A 274 4.54 18.03 -4.92
N THR A 275 4.95 17.23 -5.91
CA THR A 275 6.05 16.28 -5.77
C THR A 275 7.15 16.66 -6.73
N VAL A 276 8.39 16.72 -6.25
CA VAL A 276 9.58 17.00 -7.04
C VAL A 276 10.68 16.01 -6.70
N LYS A 277 11.67 15.90 -7.58
CA LYS A 277 12.87 15.07 -7.38
C LYS A 277 14.11 15.96 -7.35
N TYR A 278 14.95 15.73 -6.36
CA TYR A 278 16.30 16.31 -6.28
C TYR A 278 17.28 15.17 -6.50
N THR A 279 18.14 15.29 -7.50
CA THR A 279 19.15 14.28 -7.83
C THR A 279 20.51 14.79 -7.35
N ILE A 280 21.19 13.99 -6.54
CA ILE A 280 22.55 14.22 -6.11
C ILE A 280 23.43 13.23 -6.84
N LYS A 281 24.28 13.72 -7.75
CA LYS A 281 25.21 12.86 -8.49
C LYS A 281 26.32 12.33 -7.59
N PRO A 282 26.85 11.13 -7.84
CA PRO A 282 27.98 10.59 -7.11
C PRO A 282 29.21 11.51 -7.26
N SER A 283 29.97 11.66 -6.18
CA SER A 283 31.25 12.38 -6.24
C SER A 283 32.39 11.51 -6.73
N LYS A 284 32.30 10.19 -6.48
CA LYS A 284 33.27 9.17 -6.94
C LYS A 284 32.53 8.05 -7.65
N LEU A 285 32.86 7.85 -8.92
CA LEU A 285 32.29 6.82 -9.77
C LEU A 285 33.09 5.51 -9.65
N ILE A 286 32.42 4.39 -9.94
CA ILE A 286 33.05 3.09 -10.12
C ILE A 286 33.95 3.14 -11.37
N LYS A 287 35.16 2.65 -11.26
CA LYS A 287 36.14 2.53 -12.35
C LYS A 287 36.28 1.08 -12.83
N SER A 288 36.09 0.10 -11.96
CA SER A 288 36.14 -1.31 -12.31
C SER A 288 35.32 -2.18 -11.34
N ILE A 289 34.81 -3.27 -11.89
CA ILE A 289 34.14 -4.34 -11.15
C ILE A 289 34.91 -5.64 -11.44
N LYS A 290 35.18 -6.45 -10.43
CA LYS A 290 35.68 -7.82 -10.60
C LYS A 290 34.63 -8.78 -10.04
N LEU A 291 34.16 -9.73 -10.83
CA LEU A 291 33.17 -10.73 -10.43
C LEU A 291 33.82 -11.90 -9.67
N ASN A 292 33.03 -12.61 -8.89
CA ASN A 292 33.40 -13.87 -8.24
C ASN A 292 33.54 -15.03 -9.25
N TYR A 293 32.84 -14.93 -10.38
CA TYR A 293 32.93 -15.87 -11.50
C TYR A 293 32.91 -15.11 -12.84
N THR A 294 33.83 -15.49 -13.73
CA THR A 294 33.83 -15.07 -15.16
C THR A 294 33.09 -16.08 -16.02
N GLU A 295 33.11 -17.36 -15.57
CA GLU A 295 32.38 -18.48 -16.17
C GLU A 295 31.77 -19.34 -15.06
N LYS A 296 30.60 -19.94 -15.30
CA LYS A 296 29.96 -20.90 -14.39
C LYS A 296 29.10 -21.90 -15.12
N LYS A 297 29.25 -23.19 -14.79
CA LYS A 297 28.36 -24.25 -15.26
C LYS A 297 27.21 -24.48 -14.29
N LEU A 298 26.01 -24.58 -14.84
CA LEU A 298 24.78 -24.98 -14.18
C LEU A 298 24.20 -26.20 -14.91
N TYR A 299 23.23 -26.85 -14.27
CA TYR A 299 22.65 -28.06 -14.80
C TYR A 299 21.14 -28.06 -14.64
N VAL A 300 20.43 -28.59 -15.66
CA VAL A 300 18.98 -28.82 -15.62
C VAL A 300 18.68 -30.32 -15.63
N GLY A 301 17.61 -30.72 -14.96
CA GLY A 301 17.24 -32.15 -14.79
C GLY A 301 17.78 -32.82 -13.55
N GLY A 302 18.66 -32.15 -12.75
CA GLY A 302 19.23 -32.64 -11.52
C GLY A 302 18.64 -32.02 -10.26
N LYS A 303 19.35 -32.15 -9.13
CA LYS A 303 19.03 -31.56 -7.84
C LYS A 303 19.03 -30.02 -7.89
N ALA A 304 18.37 -29.38 -6.94
CA ALA A 304 18.19 -27.93 -6.90
C ALA A 304 19.53 -27.16 -6.82
N GLU A 305 20.47 -27.62 -6.04
CA GLU A 305 21.83 -27.04 -5.86
C GLU A 305 22.64 -26.94 -7.14
N LEU A 306 22.30 -27.74 -8.16
CA LEU A 306 22.98 -27.71 -9.46
C LEU A 306 22.38 -26.67 -10.42
N LYS A 307 21.25 -26.09 -10.06
CA LYS A 307 20.49 -25.18 -10.93
C LYS A 307 20.73 -23.71 -10.65
N THR A 308 21.37 -23.37 -9.54
CA THR A 308 21.54 -21.99 -9.08
C THR A 308 22.94 -21.70 -8.56
N PHE A 309 23.34 -20.44 -8.65
CA PHE A 309 24.48 -19.88 -7.92
C PHE A 309 24.28 -18.37 -7.74
N VAL A 310 25.05 -17.77 -6.82
CA VAL A 310 25.05 -16.32 -6.64
C VAL A 310 26.24 -15.71 -7.39
N LEU A 311 25.93 -14.83 -8.36
CA LEU A 311 26.91 -13.98 -9.02
C LEU A 311 27.01 -12.67 -8.24
N ALA A 312 28.23 -12.29 -7.86
CA ALA A 312 28.48 -11.09 -7.08
C ALA A 312 29.77 -10.39 -7.51
N ALA A 313 29.84 -9.09 -7.22
CA ALA A 313 31.12 -8.39 -7.32
C ALA A 313 32.05 -8.81 -6.19
N LYS A 314 33.18 -9.40 -6.53
CA LYS A 314 34.28 -9.70 -5.59
C LYS A 314 35.01 -8.43 -5.17
N THR A 315 35.16 -7.47 -6.11
CA THR A 315 35.81 -6.19 -5.86
C THR A 315 35.18 -5.11 -6.71
N ILE A 316 34.97 -3.93 -6.11
CA ILE A 316 34.59 -2.68 -6.78
C ILE A 316 35.67 -1.65 -6.47
N LYS A 317 36.21 -1.00 -7.50
CA LYS A 317 37.18 0.08 -7.35
C LYS A 317 36.66 1.39 -7.93
N PRO A 318 36.91 2.56 -7.30
CA PRO A 318 37.54 2.69 -5.99
C PRO A 318 36.66 2.14 -4.87
N THR A 319 37.27 1.70 -3.77
CA THR A 319 36.54 1.11 -2.63
C THR A 319 35.61 2.09 -1.91
N ASP A 320 35.84 3.40 -2.09
CA ASP A 320 35.03 4.50 -1.58
C ASP A 320 34.11 5.13 -2.66
N ALA A 321 33.77 4.38 -3.71
CA ALA A 321 32.74 4.80 -4.67
C ALA A 321 31.45 5.18 -3.98
N SER A 322 30.83 6.29 -4.42
CA SER A 322 29.67 6.90 -3.73
C SER A 322 28.41 6.06 -3.81
N ILE A 323 28.23 5.29 -4.88
CA ILE A 323 27.16 4.29 -5.08
C ILE A 323 27.84 3.01 -5.55
N LYS A 324 27.54 1.88 -4.89
CA LYS A 324 28.07 0.57 -5.23
C LYS A 324 26.98 -0.41 -5.69
N ASP A 325 25.77 0.10 -5.88
CA ASP A 325 24.64 -0.72 -6.33
C ASP A 325 24.88 -1.20 -7.76
N LEU A 326 24.57 -2.47 -8.00
CA LEU A 326 24.73 -3.16 -9.26
C LEU A 326 23.38 -3.65 -9.80
N GLU A 327 23.26 -3.66 -11.11
CA GLU A 327 22.15 -4.27 -11.84
C GLU A 327 22.62 -5.57 -12.47
N PHE A 328 21.83 -6.63 -12.31
CA PHE A 328 22.06 -7.93 -12.95
C PHE A 328 21.02 -8.14 -14.04
N THR A 329 21.50 -8.48 -15.23
CA THR A 329 20.64 -8.74 -16.40
C THR A 329 21.10 -9.96 -17.17
N THR A 330 20.19 -10.68 -17.81
CA THR A 330 20.49 -11.83 -18.67
C THR A 330 20.25 -11.50 -20.13
N GLY A 331 21.15 -11.98 -20.99
CA GLY A 331 20.99 -11.94 -22.45
C GLY A 331 19.98 -12.96 -22.99
N GLY A 332 19.59 -13.98 -22.18
CA GLY A 332 18.69 -15.05 -22.64
C GLY A 332 17.86 -15.65 -21.50
N LYS A 333 16.68 -15.08 -21.22
CA LYS A 333 15.77 -15.51 -20.13
C LYS A 333 15.24 -16.93 -20.29
N THR A 334 15.30 -17.51 -21.48
CA THR A 334 14.91 -18.89 -21.75
C THR A 334 15.95 -19.89 -21.27
N ILE A 335 17.23 -19.49 -21.24
CA ILE A 335 18.37 -20.32 -20.79
C ILE A 335 18.60 -20.17 -19.31
N ALA A 336 18.76 -18.93 -18.83
CA ALA A 336 18.88 -18.64 -17.41
C ALA A 336 18.26 -17.27 -17.05
N THR A 337 17.75 -17.15 -15.82
CA THR A 337 17.33 -15.88 -15.23
C THR A 337 18.28 -15.48 -14.13
N VAL A 338 18.29 -14.18 -13.81
CA VAL A 338 19.02 -13.64 -12.68
C VAL A 338 18.11 -12.72 -11.86
N ASP A 339 18.16 -12.85 -10.55
CA ASP A 339 17.42 -12.02 -9.61
C ASP A 339 18.20 -10.74 -9.26
N LYS A 340 17.54 -9.82 -8.55
CA LYS A 340 18.14 -8.52 -8.16
C LYS A 340 19.36 -8.68 -7.22
N ASP A 341 19.44 -9.76 -6.48
CA ASP A 341 20.54 -10.09 -5.57
C ASP A 341 21.70 -10.83 -6.25
N GLY A 342 21.56 -11.08 -7.56
CA GLY A 342 22.55 -11.80 -8.35
C GLY A 342 22.37 -13.33 -8.36
N THR A 343 21.29 -13.86 -7.79
CA THR A 343 21.01 -15.31 -7.87
C THR A 343 20.63 -15.69 -9.30
N VAL A 344 21.43 -16.54 -9.92
CA VAL A 344 21.24 -17.05 -11.29
C VAL A 344 20.54 -18.39 -11.24
N HIS A 345 19.50 -18.59 -12.05
CA HIS A 345 18.68 -19.80 -12.12
C HIS A 345 18.71 -20.38 -13.54
N ALA A 346 19.17 -21.63 -13.68
CA ALA A 346 19.13 -22.37 -14.93
C ALA A 346 17.70 -22.80 -15.29
N LYS A 347 17.31 -22.62 -16.56
CA LYS A 347 16.00 -23.02 -17.09
C LYS A 347 16.05 -24.04 -18.21
N LYS A 348 16.93 -23.86 -19.16
CA LYS A 348 17.10 -24.73 -20.34
C LYS A 348 18.57 -24.82 -20.69
N ALA A 349 18.99 -25.95 -21.25
CA ALA A 349 20.35 -26.13 -21.77
C ALA A 349 20.68 -25.10 -22.85
N GLY A 350 21.89 -24.56 -22.80
CA GLY A 350 22.38 -23.50 -23.69
C GLY A 350 23.41 -22.62 -22.97
N GLU A 351 23.82 -21.56 -23.64
CA GLU A 351 24.82 -20.62 -23.14
C GLU A 351 24.23 -19.21 -23.10
N VAL A 352 24.59 -18.44 -22.08
CA VAL A 352 24.10 -17.06 -21.91
C VAL A 352 25.08 -16.23 -21.10
N TYR A 353 25.16 -14.94 -21.39
CA TYR A 353 25.89 -13.99 -20.59
C TYR A 353 24.96 -13.30 -19.58
N ILE A 354 25.38 -13.30 -18.31
CA ILE A 354 24.80 -12.45 -17.26
C ILE A 354 25.68 -11.19 -17.21
N THR A 355 25.06 -10.04 -17.43
CA THR A 355 25.72 -8.72 -17.38
C THR A 355 25.48 -8.10 -16.01
N VAL A 356 26.55 -7.62 -15.38
CA VAL A 356 26.56 -6.87 -14.13
C VAL A 356 27.00 -5.44 -14.44
N ARG A 357 26.10 -4.47 -14.22
CA ARG A 357 26.31 -3.06 -14.54
C ARG A 357 26.31 -2.19 -13.29
N ALA A 358 27.23 -1.25 -13.19
CA ALA A 358 27.22 -0.19 -12.17
C ALA A 358 26.02 0.76 -12.37
N LEU A 359 25.37 1.13 -11.24
CA LEU A 359 24.22 2.04 -11.25
C LEU A 359 24.57 3.46 -10.84
N ASP A 360 25.83 3.76 -10.71
CA ASP A 360 26.37 5.08 -10.35
C ASP A 360 26.46 6.06 -11.53
N GLY A 361 26.17 5.61 -12.75
CA GLY A 361 26.29 6.38 -13.99
C GLY A 361 27.65 6.31 -14.66
N SER A 362 28.61 5.52 -14.13
CA SER A 362 29.93 5.33 -14.73
C SER A 362 29.90 4.59 -16.08
N GLY A 363 28.85 3.79 -16.30
CA GLY A 363 28.77 2.90 -17.48
C GLY A 363 29.58 1.62 -17.34
N VAL A 364 30.30 1.42 -16.24
CA VAL A 364 31.11 0.21 -15.99
C VAL A 364 30.22 -1.03 -15.92
N MET A 365 30.62 -2.07 -16.66
CA MET A 365 29.93 -3.37 -16.66
C MET A 365 30.94 -4.52 -16.80
N GLU A 366 30.55 -5.67 -16.27
CA GLU A 366 31.23 -6.95 -16.43
C GLU A 366 30.25 -8.05 -16.79
N ARG A 367 30.75 -9.17 -17.32
CA ARG A 367 29.93 -10.29 -17.75
C ARG A 367 30.43 -11.61 -17.19
N CYS A 368 29.50 -12.48 -16.84
CA CYS A 368 29.75 -13.88 -16.52
C CYS A 368 29.14 -14.77 -17.61
N HIS A 369 29.93 -15.66 -18.20
CA HIS A 369 29.47 -16.68 -19.11
C HIS A 369 28.84 -17.83 -18.32
N VAL A 370 27.57 -18.14 -18.57
CA VAL A 370 26.82 -19.19 -17.92
C VAL A 370 26.48 -20.27 -18.93
N ILE A 371 27.01 -21.47 -18.69
CA ILE A 371 26.78 -22.66 -19.50
C ILE A 371 25.80 -23.56 -18.75
N VAL A 372 24.64 -23.83 -19.33
CA VAL A 372 23.62 -24.71 -18.77
C VAL A 372 23.62 -26.04 -19.51
N GLU A 373 23.95 -27.13 -18.83
CA GLU A 373 23.98 -28.47 -19.39
C GLU A 373 22.75 -29.28 -18.96
N GLN A 374 22.20 -30.10 -19.88
CA GLN A 374 21.13 -31.05 -19.58
C GLN A 374 21.70 -32.31 -18.98
N LEU A 375 21.22 -32.70 -17.79
CA LEU A 375 21.56 -33.98 -17.15
C LEU A 375 20.62 -35.09 -17.61
N VAL A 376 21.07 -36.32 -17.43
CA VAL A 376 20.26 -37.52 -17.64
C VAL A 376 19.03 -37.52 -16.74
N LYS A 377 17.85 -37.70 -17.32
CA LYS A 377 16.55 -37.79 -16.61
C LYS A 377 16.04 -39.22 -16.53
N THR A 378 16.22 -39.99 -17.62
CA THR A 378 15.75 -41.37 -17.70
C THR A 378 16.89 -42.29 -18.12
N ILE A 379 16.85 -43.49 -17.60
CA ILE A 379 17.66 -44.62 -18.03
C ILE A 379 16.69 -45.80 -18.13
N ASP A 380 16.35 -46.15 -19.35
CA ASP A 380 15.52 -47.29 -19.64
C ASP A 380 16.40 -48.48 -19.94
N VAL A 381 16.24 -49.57 -19.20
CA VAL A 381 17.07 -50.77 -19.30
C VAL A 381 16.18 -51.96 -19.58
N THR A 382 16.53 -52.72 -20.61
CA THR A 382 15.86 -53.98 -20.95
C THR A 382 16.88 -55.09 -21.15
N ALA A 383 16.47 -56.29 -20.81
CA ALA A 383 17.20 -57.50 -21.09
C ALA A 383 16.42 -58.33 -22.11
N GLN A 384 17.08 -59.15 -22.92
CA GLN A 384 16.41 -60.08 -23.88
C GLN A 384 15.54 -61.11 -23.16
N SER A 385 15.96 -61.51 -21.95
CA SER A 385 15.21 -62.42 -21.08
C SER A 385 15.34 -61.99 -19.61
N GLY A 386 14.32 -62.31 -18.80
CA GLY A 386 14.39 -62.19 -17.33
C GLY A 386 15.14 -63.33 -16.67
N GLN A 387 15.53 -64.37 -17.45
CA GLN A 387 16.22 -65.56 -16.99
C GLN A 387 17.39 -65.88 -17.93
N MET A 388 18.44 -66.51 -17.41
CA MET A 388 19.60 -67.02 -18.18
C MET A 388 20.15 -68.24 -17.47
N ASN A 389 20.77 -69.15 -18.24
CA ASN A 389 21.42 -70.31 -17.70
C ASN A 389 22.84 -69.99 -17.22
N VAL A 390 23.34 -70.77 -16.24
CA VAL A 390 24.75 -70.67 -15.86
C VAL A 390 25.63 -70.86 -17.08
N GLY A 391 26.67 -70.00 -17.22
CA GLY A 391 27.59 -69.94 -18.35
C GLY A 391 27.14 -69.11 -19.54
N GLU A 392 25.86 -68.69 -19.59
CA GLU A 392 25.39 -67.82 -20.66
C GLU A 392 25.83 -66.34 -20.50
N THR A 393 25.86 -65.64 -21.62
CA THR A 393 26.09 -64.20 -21.67
C THR A 393 24.88 -63.52 -22.28
N MET A 394 24.53 -62.29 -21.78
CA MET A 394 23.43 -61.45 -22.26
C MET A 394 23.79 -59.99 -22.16
N GLN A 395 23.56 -59.24 -23.21
CA GLN A 395 23.79 -57.79 -23.18
C GLN A 395 22.50 -57.01 -22.76
N LEU A 396 22.67 -56.09 -21.85
CA LEU A 396 21.57 -55.11 -21.53
C LEU A 396 21.44 -54.07 -22.62
N SER A 397 20.22 -53.83 -23.07
CA SER A 397 19.90 -52.67 -23.89
C SER A 397 19.64 -51.48 -22.99
N VAL A 398 20.36 -50.37 -23.18
CA VAL A 398 20.28 -49.17 -22.34
C VAL A 398 20.00 -47.94 -23.19
N LYS A 399 18.84 -47.30 -22.97
CA LYS A 399 18.46 -46.05 -23.57
C LYS A 399 18.53 -44.92 -22.53
N VAL A 400 19.30 -43.87 -22.81
CA VAL A 400 19.53 -42.76 -21.91
C VAL A 400 18.86 -41.52 -22.46
N GLY A 401 17.96 -40.91 -21.69
CA GLY A 401 17.21 -39.73 -22.07
C GLY A 401 17.42 -38.52 -21.12
N PRO A 402 17.12 -37.31 -21.56
CA PRO A 402 16.67 -36.92 -22.92
C PRO A 402 17.83 -36.90 -23.94
N GLU A 403 17.47 -36.81 -25.23
CA GLU A 403 18.45 -36.85 -26.33
C GLU A 403 19.54 -35.78 -26.20
N ASN A 404 19.19 -34.60 -25.71
CA ASN A 404 20.12 -33.48 -25.48
C ASN A 404 20.89 -33.55 -24.14
N ALA A 405 20.87 -34.70 -23.43
CA ALA A 405 21.74 -34.88 -22.26
C ALA A 405 23.19 -34.81 -22.68
N LYS A 406 24.01 -33.97 -22.01
CA LYS A 406 25.38 -33.67 -22.39
C LYS A 406 26.30 -34.87 -22.22
N ASN A 407 26.11 -35.62 -21.15
CA ASN A 407 26.90 -36.86 -20.89
C ASN A 407 25.93 -38.03 -20.65
N LYS A 408 25.85 -38.93 -21.63
CA LYS A 408 24.98 -40.10 -21.62
C LYS A 408 25.72 -41.37 -21.12
N ALA A 409 27.01 -41.27 -20.77
CA ALA A 409 27.78 -42.42 -20.31
C ALA A 409 27.18 -42.97 -19.00
N VAL A 410 27.13 -44.30 -18.92
CA VAL A 410 26.65 -45.04 -17.76
C VAL A 410 27.76 -45.92 -17.18
N LYS A 411 27.56 -46.37 -15.97
CA LYS A 411 28.32 -47.47 -15.35
C LYS A 411 27.36 -48.52 -14.83
N TYR A 412 27.82 -49.72 -14.87
CA TYR A 412 27.09 -50.91 -14.41
C TYR A 412 27.67 -51.42 -13.11
N SER A 413 26.88 -52.14 -12.33
CA SER A 413 27.32 -52.92 -11.17
C SER A 413 26.32 -54.04 -10.90
N SER A 414 26.84 -55.20 -10.51
CA SER A 414 26.07 -56.32 -10.00
C SER A 414 25.78 -56.15 -8.50
N SER A 415 24.68 -56.69 -8.00
CA SER A 415 24.41 -56.82 -6.56
C SER A 415 25.14 -58.00 -5.94
N ASP A 416 25.44 -59.00 -6.77
CA ASP A 416 26.19 -60.18 -6.35
C ASP A 416 26.98 -60.75 -7.56
N GLU A 417 28.29 -60.54 -7.54
CA GLU A 417 29.20 -60.98 -8.59
C GLU A 417 29.48 -62.47 -8.58
N THR A 418 29.09 -63.18 -7.50
CA THR A 418 29.20 -64.66 -7.43
C THR A 418 28.05 -65.32 -8.20
N ILE A 419 26.91 -64.64 -8.37
CA ILE A 419 25.79 -65.12 -9.16
C ILE A 419 25.93 -64.71 -10.62
N ALA A 420 26.23 -63.42 -10.89
CA ALA A 420 26.55 -62.95 -12.23
C ALA A 420 27.32 -61.63 -12.21
N THR A 421 28.26 -61.47 -13.12
CA THR A 421 29.04 -60.26 -13.36
C THR A 421 28.45 -59.44 -14.49
N ILE A 422 28.82 -58.16 -14.56
CA ILE A 422 28.47 -57.26 -15.67
C ILE A 422 29.69 -56.38 -16.03
N ASP A 423 30.01 -56.33 -17.30
CA ASP A 423 31.15 -55.55 -17.78
C ASP A 423 30.80 -54.08 -18.05
N ALA A 424 31.78 -53.27 -18.46
CA ALA A 424 31.63 -51.88 -18.79
C ALA A 424 30.72 -51.57 -20.02
N ASN A 425 30.48 -52.59 -20.83
CA ASN A 425 29.61 -52.51 -22.03
C ASN A 425 28.20 -52.99 -21.75
N GLY A 426 27.95 -53.53 -20.53
CA GLY A 426 26.64 -54.04 -20.14
C GLY A 426 26.42 -55.50 -20.49
N ASN A 427 27.49 -56.27 -20.79
CA ASN A 427 27.41 -57.70 -20.98
C ASN A 427 27.39 -58.41 -19.62
N ILE A 428 26.33 -59.17 -19.38
CA ILE A 428 26.16 -60.00 -18.21
C ILE A 428 26.74 -61.37 -18.50
N THR A 429 27.45 -61.97 -17.51
CA THR A 429 27.91 -63.36 -17.53
C THR A 429 27.37 -64.07 -16.30
N ALA A 430 26.55 -65.11 -16.51
CA ALA A 430 25.95 -65.94 -15.47
C ALA A 430 26.97 -66.92 -14.90
N ILE A 431 27.15 -66.96 -13.57
CA ILE A 431 28.18 -67.76 -12.88
C ILE A 431 27.56 -68.87 -12.06
N ALA A 432 26.54 -68.56 -11.25
CA ALA A 432 25.90 -69.53 -10.36
C ALA A 432 24.37 -69.25 -10.28
N PRO A 433 23.54 -70.29 -9.96
CA PRO A 433 22.09 -70.10 -9.83
C PRO A 433 21.78 -69.08 -8.73
N GLY A 434 20.76 -68.23 -8.98
CA GLY A 434 20.27 -67.22 -8.02
C GLY A 434 19.61 -66.02 -8.67
N THR A 435 19.15 -65.09 -7.86
CA THR A 435 18.57 -63.84 -8.32
C THR A 435 19.57 -62.70 -8.13
N VAL A 436 19.87 -61.96 -9.19
CA VAL A 436 20.85 -60.89 -9.17
C VAL A 436 20.22 -59.62 -9.73
N THR A 437 20.53 -58.49 -9.13
CA THR A 437 20.08 -57.17 -9.58
C THR A 437 21.24 -56.36 -10.13
N PHE A 438 21.10 -55.92 -11.38
CA PHE A 438 22.08 -55.03 -11.99
C PHE A 438 21.63 -53.59 -11.86
N LYS A 439 22.52 -52.68 -11.43
CA LYS A 439 22.30 -51.25 -11.35
C LYS A 439 23.07 -50.56 -12.48
N VAL A 440 22.29 -49.78 -13.24
CA VAL A 440 22.80 -48.87 -14.30
C VAL A 440 22.71 -47.45 -13.82
N LYS A 441 23.86 -46.75 -13.75
CA LYS A 441 23.96 -45.39 -13.18
C LYS A 441 24.65 -44.45 -14.15
N ALA A 442 24.07 -43.28 -14.41
CA ALA A 442 24.68 -42.21 -15.19
C ALA A 442 25.98 -41.69 -14.54
N LYS A 443 26.97 -41.40 -15.38
CA LYS A 443 28.27 -40.82 -14.96
C LYS A 443 28.22 -39.29 -14.85
N ASP A 444 27.11 -38.67 -15.21
CA ASP A 444 26.93 -37.24 -15.09
C ASP A 444 26.73 -36.75 -13.64
N LYS A 445 26.62 -35.44 -13.45
CA LYS A 445 26.40 -34.80 -12.15
C LYS A 445 25.04 -35.18 -11.49
N GLY A 446 24.04 -35.58 -12.29
CA GLY A 446 22.71 -35.98 -11.82
C GLY A 446 22.71 -37.36 -11.14
N LYS A 447 23.64 -38.23 -11.52
CA LYS A 447 23.80 -39.59 -10.95
C LYS A 447 22.51 -40.43 -10.96
N LYS A 448 21.64 -40.21 -11.97
CA LYS A 448 20.39 -40.99 -12.16
C LYS A 448 20.77 -42.49 -12.26
N SER A 449 19.96 -43.35 -11.70
CA SER A 449 20.14 -44.78 -11.80
C SER A 449 18.83 -45.53 -11.90
N THR A 450 18.89 -46.68 -12.52
CA THR A 450 17.82 -47.69 -12.57
C THR A 450 18.37 -49.05 -12.23
N LYS A 451 17.50 -50.03 -12.02
CA LYS A 451 17.86 -51.39 -11.72
C LYS A 451 17.09 -52.36 -12.62
N ILE A 452 17.67 -53.52 -12.91
CA ILE A 452 16.99 -54.63 -13.56
C ILE A 452 17.40 -55.90 -12.85
N THR A 453 16.46 -56.83 -12.66
CA THR A 453 16.71 -58.12 -11.98
C THR A 453 16.67 -59.25 -13.00
N VAL A 454 17.61 -60.17 -12.90
CA VAL A 454 17.73 -61.36 -13.72
C VAL A 454 17.83 -62.59 -12.82
N ILE A 455 17.24 -63.68 -13.20
CA ILE A 455 17.30 -64.97 -12.51
C ILE A 455 18.25 -65.85 -13.28
N VAL A 456 19.29 -66.36 -12.60
CA VAL A 456 20.18 -67.38 -13.15
C VAL A 456 19.73 -68.73 -12.69
N ILE A 457 19.52 -69.66 -13.65
CA ILE A 457 19.08 -71.02 -13.38
C ILE A 457 20.16 -72.02 -13.79
N ASP A 458 20.23 -73.16 -13.07
CA ASP A 458 21.04 -74.31 -13.47
C ASP A 458 20.18 -75.21 -14.32
N PRO A 459 20.44 -75.35 -15.63
CA PRO A 459 19.65 -76.20 -16.52
C PRO A 459 19.83 -77.69 -16.20
N THR A 460 20.86 -78.05 -15.41
CA THR A 460 21.16 -79.46 -15.05
C THR A 460 20.53 -79.84 -13.70
N ALA A 461 20.07 -78.90 -12.91
CA ALA A 461 19.39 -79.19 -11.65
C ALA A 461 18.07 -79.90 -11.93
N ALA A 462 17.97 -81.15 -11.46
CA ALA A 462 16.74 -81.97 -11.62
C ALA A 462 15.52 -81.24 -11.16
N GLN A 463 14.53 -81.06 -12.05
CA GLN A 463 13.22 -80.47 -11.71
C GLN A 463 12.59 -81.35 -10.62
N PRO A 464 12.19 -80.81 -9.48
CA PRO A 464 11.33 -81.55 -8.59
C PRO A 464 10.01 -81.87 -9.34
N VAL A 465 9.70 -83.16 -9.48
CA VAL A 465 8.41 -83.63 -9.99
C VAL A 465 7.31 -83.11 -9.07
N SER A 466 6.69 -82.00 -9.45
CA SER A 466 5.51 -81.45 -8.79
C SER A 466 4.26 -81.96 -9.55
N GLY A 467 3.68 -83.07 -9.10
CA GLY A 467 2.27 -83.23 -9.24
C GLY A 467 1.54 -82.19 -8.43
N GLY A 468 0.80 -81.35 -9.10
CA GLY A 468 0.00 -80.34 -8.43
C GLY A 468 -0.29 -79.12 -9.31
N ALA A 469 -1.47 -79.11 -9.89
CA ALA A 469 -2.01 -77.98 -10.61
C ALA A 469 -2.06 -76.74 -9.73
N VAL A 470 -1.47 -75.65 -10.16
CA VAL A 470 -1.69 -74.34 -9.54
C VAL A 470 -2.01 -73.30 -10.59
N SER A 471 -3.17 -72.76 -10.34
CA SER A 471 -3.84 -71.58 -10.89
C SER A 471 -2.90 -70.41 -11.27
N THR A 472 -3.11 -69.91 -12.49
CA THR A 472 -2.58 -68.62 -12.97
C THR A 472 -3.25 -67.49 -12.22
N ALA A 473 -2.47 -66.70 -11.47
CA ALA A 473 -2.85 -65.35 -11.08
C ALA A 473 -1.87 -64.39 -11.73
N ALA A 474 -2.40 -63.61 -12.65
CA ALA A 474 -1.67 -62.47 -13.22
C ALA A 474 -1.48 -61.40 -12.15
N VAL A 475 -0.28 -60.89 -12.02
CA VAL A 475 -0.02 -59.64 -11.29
C VAL A 475 0.53 -58.62 -12.27
N ASN A 476 -0.34 -57.68 -12.61
CA ASN A 476 -0.01 -56.38 -13.14
C ASN A 476 0.64 -55.58 -12.01
N ILE A 477 1.81 -55.07 -12.20
CA ILE A 477 2.23 -53.70 -11.83
C ILE A 477 3.34 -53.23 -12.77
#